data_e9cd1a2fd59e7208051dbb849bfa0597
#
_entry.id   e9cd1a2fd59e7208051dbb849bfa0597
#
_cell.length_a   1.000
_cell.length_b   1.000
_cell.length_c   1.000
_cell.angle_alpha   90.00
_cell.angle_beta   90.00
_cell.angle_gamma   90.00
#
_symmetry.space_group_name_H-M   'P 1'
#
loop_
_entity.id
_entity.type
_entity.pdbx_description
1 polymer ?
#
loop_
_entity_poly.entity_id
_entity_poly.type
_entity_poly.pdbx_seq_one_letter_code
_entity_poly.pdbx_strand_id
1 'polypeptide(L)'
;MSKIIAITSGKGGTGKSSICAELGFALAKQGHRTLIIELDFGLRCLDIMLGVKDDVKYDLGTVLKGECDIYKATTQVKLANNLSIVCAPEDPFAKVDAETISSICNEMRKYYEYIIVDTSAGTNESVFDVVEQSDLILINL
;
A
#
# COMPACT_ATOMS: atom_id res chain seq x y z
N MET A 1 0.00 19.08 -1.16
CA MET A 1 0.13 18.34 -2.41
C MET A 1 0.50 16.89 -2.13
N SER A 2 -0.22 15.96 -2.73
CA SER A 2 -0.03 14.53 -2.46
C SER A 2 1.06 13.94 -3.34
N LYS A 3 1.89 13.06 -2.77
CA LYS A 3 2.94 12.35 -3.49
C LYS A 3 2.78 10.85 -3.36
N ILE A 4 3.01 10.14 -4.44
CA ILE A 4 3.00 8.68 -4.49
C ILE A 4 4.44 8.18 -4.49
N ILE A 5 4.75 7.29 -3.56
CA ILE A 5 6.07 6.66 -3.43
C ILE A 5 5.90 5.17 -3.68
N ALA A 6 6.44 4.68 -4.78
CA ALA A 6 6.45 3.24 -5.07
C ALA A 6 7.70 2.61 -4.49
N ILE A 7 7.53 1.51 -3.78
CA ILE A 7 8.64 0.72 -3.24
C ILE A 7 8.65 -0.62 -3.95
N THR A 8 9.76 -0.94 -4.59
CA THR A 8 9.92 -2.15 -5.37
C THR A 8 11.24 -2.84 -5.03
N SER A 9 11.38 -4.09 -5.40
CA SER A 9 12.63 -4.83 -5.25
C SER A 9 12.91 -5.66 -6.49
N GLY A 10 14.19 -5.83 -6.80
CA GLY A 10 14.63 -6.64 -7.92
C GLY A 10 14.55 -8.13 -7.69
N LYS A 11 14.47 -8.54 -6.44
CA LYS A 11 14.36 -9.96 -6.03
C LYS A 11 13.30 -10.08 -4.96
N GLY A 12 12.75 -11.26 -4.78
CA GLY A 12 11.77 -11.57 -3.75
C GLY A 12 12.16 -10.99 -2.39
N GLY A 13 11.35 -10.14 -1.90
CA GLY A 13 11.68 -9.08 -1.05
C GLY A 13 11.76 -9.27 0.44
N THR A 14 12.86 -9.77 0.90
CA THR A 14 13.21 -9.52 2.29
C THR A 14 13.58 -8.04 2.44
N GLY A 15 12.89 -7.33 3.32
CA GLY A 15 13.20 -5.94 3.64
C GLY A 15 12.32 -4.90 2.98
N LYS A 16 11.66 -5.21 1.88
CA LYS A 16 10.79 -4.25 1.19
C LYS A 16 9.63 -3.79 2.07
N SER A 17 8.93 -4.73 2.69
CA SER A 17 7.82 -4.42 3.60
C SER A 17 8.27 -3.68 4.85
N SER A 18 9.46 -4.01 5.38
CA SER A 18 10.05 -3.30 6.50
C SER A 18 10.33 -1.84 6.14
N ILE A 19 10.83 -1.59 4.93
CA ILE A 19 11.07 -0.21 4.44
C ILE A 19 9.73 0.54 4.34
N CYS A 20 8.69 -0.10 3.82
CA CYS A 20 7.36 0.49 3.74
C CYS A 20 6.84 0.90 5.12
N ALA A 21 6.94 0.00 6.10
CA ALA A 21 6.50 0.27 7.45
C ALA A 21 7.30 1.39 8.11
N GLU A 22 8.62 1.34 8.00
CA GLU A 22 9.51 2.35 8.59
C GLU A 22 9.29 3.73 7.99
N LEU A 23 9.17 3.81 6.67
CA LEU A 23 8.90 5.07 5.98
C LEU A 23 7.53 5.62 6.38
N GLY A 24 6.51 4.76 6.44
CA GLY A 24 5.18 5.15 6.87
C GLY A 24 5.18 5.74 8.29
N PHE A 25 5.84 5.07 9.22
CA PHE A 25 5.96 5.57 10.59
C PHE A 25 6.71 6.90 10.64
N ALA A 26 7.80 7.03 9.90
CA ALA A 26 8.62 8.25 9.90
C ALA A 26 7.82 9.45 9.38
N LEU A 27 7.12 9.29 8.27
CA LEU A 27 6.30 10.36 7.70
C LEU A 27 5.14 10.73 8.61
N ALA A 28 4.46 9.74 9.17
CA ALA A 28 3.34 9.97 10.08
C ALA A 28 3.80 10.67 11.35
N LYS A 29 4.97 10.29 11.88
CA LYS A 29 5.53 10.91 13.08
C LYS A 29 5.87 12.37 12.85
N GLN A 30 6.21 12.75 11.64
CA GLN A 30 6.47 14.15 11.28
C GLN A 30 5.18 14.95 11.03
N GLY A 31 4.03 14.34 11.19
CA GLY A 31 2.74 15.00 11.03
C GLY A 31 2.12 14.88 9.65
N HIS A 32 2.70 14.08 8.76
CA HIS A 32 2.17 13.88 7.42
C HIS A 32 1.15 12.75 7.40
N ARG A 33 -0.03 13.02 6.89
CA ARG A 33 -1.06 11.99 6.71
C ARG A 33 -0.61 11.03 5.61
N THR A 34 -0.39 9.79 5.98
CA THR A 34 0.26 8.78 5.15
C THR A 34 -0.60 7.53 5.01
N LEU A 35 -0.71 7.03 3.80
CA LEU A 35 -1.40 5.78 3.49
C LEU A 35 -0.41 4.79 2.88
N ILE A 36 -0.43 3.55 3.34
CA ILE A 36 0.29 2.45 2.71
C ILE A 36 -0.73 1.58 1.97
N ILE A 37 -0.45 1.28 0.71
CA ILE A 37 -1.25 0.34 -0.08
C ILE A 37 -0.37 -0.87 -0.36
N GLU A 38 -0.78 -2.03 0.16
CA GLU A 38 -0.04 -3.28 0.00
C GLU A 38 -0.50 -4.02 -1.24
N LEU A 39 0.39 -4.14 -2.24
CA LEU A 39 0.12 -4.84 -3.49
C LEU A 39 0.86 -6.17 -3.62
N ASP A 40 1.62 -6.57 -2.60
CA ASP A 40 2.30 -7.86 -2.60
C ASP A 40 1.36 -8.94 -2.09
N PHE A 41 0.60 -9.52 -2.99
CA PHE A 41 -0.48 -10.45 -2.65
C PHE A 41 0.04 -11.81 -2.12
N GLY A 42 1.26 -12.16 -2.43
CA GLY A 42 1.83 -13.43 -1.97
C GLY A 42 2.39 -13.39 -0.56
N LEU A 43 2.65 -12.21 -0.03
CA LEU A 43 3.34 -12.02 1.25
C LEU A 43 2.66 -10.94 2.07
N ARG A 44 1.38 -11.13 2.37
CA ARG A 44 0.65 -10.19 3.22
C ARG A 44 1.26 -10.21 4.64
N CYS A 45 2.05 -9.20 4.96
CA CYS A 45 2.74 -9.13 6.25
C CYS A 45 2.71 -7.75 6.91
N LEU A 46 2.32 -6.71 6.19
CA LEU A 46 2.28 -5.35 6.74
C LEU A 46 1.27 -5.21 7.88
N ASP A 47 0.17 -5.95 7.85
CA ASP A 47 -0.80 -5.96 8.94
C ASP A 47 -0.16 -6.40 10.27
N ILE A 48 0.73 -7.38 10.21
CA ILE A 48 1.48 -7.85 11.39
C ILE A 48 2.51 -6.80 11.81
N MET A 49 3.28 -6.28 10.87
CA MET A 49 4.33 -5.29 11.16
C MET A 49 3.78 -4.00 11.76
N LEU A 50 2.60 -3.58 11.32
CA LEU A 50 1.95 -2.36 11.80
C LEU A 50 1.04 -2.61 13.01
N GLY A 51 0.89 -3.86 13.44
CA GLY A 51 0.09 -4.20 14.60
C GLY A 51 -1.42 -4.06 14.39
N VAL A 52 -1.89 -4.19 13.16
CA VAL A 52 -3.32 -4.00 12.84
C VAL A 52 -4.02 -5.27 12.40
N LYS A 53 -3.37 -6.42 12.47
CA LYS A 53 -3.92 -7.68 11.96
C LYS A 53 -5.35 -7.94 12.43
N ASP A 54 -5.63 -7.71 13.70
CA ASP A 54 -6.95 -7.96 14.27
C ASP A 54 -7.94 -6.82 13.99
N ASP A 55 -7.47 -5.69 13.51
CA ASP A 55 -8.31 -4.52 13.21
C ASP A 55 -8.76 -4.47 11.76
N VAL A 56 -8.13 -5.25 10.89
CA VAL A 56 -8.44 -5.27 9.46
C VAL A 56 -9.73 -6.06 9.23
N LYS A 57 -10.80 -5.38 8.86
CA LYS A 57 -12.09 -6.01 8.54
C LYS A 57 -12.25 -6.27 7.07
N TYR A 58 -11.76 -5.35 6.25
CA TYR A 58 -11.83 -5.41 4.80
C TYR A 58 -10.46 -5.10 4.24
N ASP A 59 -10.12 -5.72 3.14
CA ASP A 59 -8.85 -5.53 2.47
C ASP A 59 -9.06 -5.11 1.00
N LEU A 60 -7.98 -4.99 0.25
CA LEU A 60 -8.06 -4.63 -1.15
C LEU A 60 -8.88 -5.65 -1.95
N GLY A 61 -8.81 -6.93 -1.59
CA GLY A 61 -9.62 -7.97 -2.24
C GLY A 61 -11.11 -7.73 -2.12
N THR A 62 -11.55 -7.23 -0.99
CA THR A 62 -12.96 -6.87 -0.76
C THR A 62 -13.39 -5.74 -1.70
N VAL A 63 -12.52 -4.75 -1.88
CA VAL A 63 -12.77 -3.64 -2.81
C VAL A 63 -12.84 -4.14 -4.26
N LEU A 64 -11.91 -5.02 -4.64
CA LEU A 64 -11.84 -5.55 -6.01
C LEU A 64 -13.06 -6.39 -6.37
N LYS A 65 -13.70 -7.01 -5.39
CA LYS A 65 -14.94 -7.77 -5.59
C LYS A 65 -16.18 -6.88 -5.61
N GLY A 66 -16.02 -5.58 -5.35
CA GLY A 66 -17.15 -4.67 -5.29
C GLY A 66 -17.98 -4.76 -4.02
N GLU A 67 -17.47 -5.42 -2.98
CA GLU A 67 -18.20 -5.64 -1.73
C GLU A 67 -18.11 -4.47 -0.76
N CYS A 68 -17.10 -3.61 -0.93
CA CYS A 68 -16.99 -2.37 -0.16
C CYS A 68 -16.20 -1.32 -0.95
N ASP A 69 -16.27 -0.07 -0.51
CA ASP A 69 -15.44 0.99 -1.09
C ASP A 69 -14.05 1.00 -0.45
N ILE A 70 -13.15 1.78 -1.02
CA ILE A 70 -11.76 1.86 -0.54
C ILE A 70 -11.67 2.41 0.89
N TYR A 71 -12.58 3.26 1.30
CA TYR A 71 -12.56 3.86 2.63
C TYR A 71 -12.80 2.81 3.72
N LYS A 72 -13.70 1.87 3.49
CA LYS A 72 -13.96 0.78 4.42
C LYS A 72 -12.79 -0.20 4.51
N ALA A 73 -12.02 -0.33 3.43
CA ALA A 73 -10.85 -1.20 3.41
C ALA A 73 -9.60 -0.53 4.02
N THR A 74 -9.69 0.73 4.40
CA THR A 74 -8.60 1.46 5.01
C THR A 74 -8.65 1.31 6.52
N THR A 75 -7.53 0.86 7.10
CA THR A 75 -7.40 0.65 8.55
C THR A 75 -6.39 1.63 9.12
N GLN A 76 -6.79 2.36 10.15
CA GLN A 76 -5.86 3.27 10.84
C GLN A 76 -4.93 2.48 11.73
N VAL A 77 -3.64 2.82 11.70
CA VAL A 77 -2.63 2.22 12.55
C VAL A 77 -2.71 2.88 13.93
N LYS A 78 -2.99 2.09 14.96
CA LYS A 78 -3.15 2.62 16.33
C LYS A 78 -1.86 3.22 16.89
N LEU A 79 -0.72 2.71 16.47
CA LEU A 79 0.58 3.17 16.95
C LEU A 79 1.03 4.49 16.32
N ALA A 80 0.33 4.97 15.29
CA ALA A 80 0.71 6.19 14.58
C ALA A 80 -0.55 6.90 14.06
N ASN A 81 -0.92 8.01 14.65
CA ASN A 81 -2.17 8.71 14.37
C ASN A 81 -2.38 9.09 12.90
N ASN A 82 -1.29 9.38 12.18
CA ASN A 82 -1.36 9.84 10.80
C ASN A 82 -1.10 8.73 9.78
N LEU A 83 -1.09 7.48 10.22
CA LEU A 83 -0.78 6.35 9.34
C LEU A 83 -1.99 5.43 9.19
N SER A 84 -2.30 5.09 7.94
CA SER A 84 -3.35 4.11 7.61
C SER A 84 -2.82 3.14 6.55
N ILE A 85 -3.48 1.99 6.44
CA ILE A 85 -3.09 0.95 5.49
C ILE A 85 -4.31 0.34 4.81
N VAL A 86 -4.14 0.01 3.53
CA VAL A 86 -5.01 -0.90 2.79
C VAL A 86 -4.21 -2.18 2.58
N CYS A 87 -4.66 -3.26 3.21
CA CYS A 87 -3.96 -4.54 3.15
C CYS A 87 -4.22 -5.28 1.84
N ALA A 88 -3.23 -6.06 1.42
CA ALA A 88 -3.35 -6.92 0.25
C ALA A 88 -4.45 -7.97 0.46
N PRO A 89 -5.06 -8.46 -0.64
CA PRO A 89 -6.01 -9.57 -0.56
C PRO A 89 -5.39 -10.80 0.09
N GLU A 90 -6.23 -11.55 0.80
CA GLU A 90 -5.80 -12.85 1.33
C GLU A 90 -5.56 -13.87 0.21
N ASP A 91 -6.29 -13.73 -0.89
CA ASP A 91 -6.15 -14.60 -2.04
C ASP A 91 -4.88 -14.25 -2.83
N PRO A 92 -3.88 -15.15 -2.86
CA PRO A 92 -2.63 -14.88 -3.58
C PRO A 92 -2.81 -14.82 -5.10
N PHE A 93 -3.95 -15.29 -5.61
CA PHE A 93 -4.27 -15.26 -7.05
C PHE A 93 -5.13 -14.07 -7.44
N ALA A 94 -5.48 -13.20 -6.49
CA ALA A 94 -6.21 -11.99 -6.80
C ALA A 94 -5.41 -11.14 -7.78
N LYS A 95 -6.13 -10.53 -8.72
CA LYS A 95 -5.51 -9.67 -9.73
C LYS A 95 -6.09 -8.28 -9.64
N VAL A 96 -5.23 -7.30 -9.79
CA VAL A 96 -5.63 -5.91 -9.87
C VAL A 96 -4.96 -5.29 -11.09
N ASP A 97 -5.73 -4.55 -11.88
CA ASP A 97 -5.17 -3.86 -13.03
C ASP A 97 -4.64 -2.48 -12.64
N ALA A 98 -3.83 -1.92 -13.53
CA ALA A 98 -3.21 -0.63 -13.34
C ALA A 98 -4.23 0.50 -13.23
N GLU A 99 -5.29 0.42 -14.00
CA GLU A 99 -6.35 1.42 -14.01
C GLU A 99 -7.05 1.49 -12.66
N THR A 100 -7.33 0.35 -12.05
CA THR A 100 -7.93 0.29 -10.72
C THR A 100 -7.01 0.90 -9.67
N ILE A 101 -5.74 0.58 -9.70
CA ILE A 101 -4.75 1.14 -8.76
C ILE A 101 -4.64 2.65 -8.94
N SER A 102 -4.58 3.11 -10.19
CA SER A 102 -4.54 4.54 -10.50
C SER A 102 -5.76 5.27 -9.94
N SER A 103 -6.93 4.69 -10.14
CA SER A 103 -8.18 5.24 -9.63
C SER A 103 -8.18 5.33 -8.10
N ILE A 104 -7.74 4.29 -7.42
CA ILE A 104 -7.62 4.26 -5.95
C ILE A 104 -6.66 5.34 -5.48
N CYS A 105 -5.48 5.43 -6.07
CA CYS A 105 -4.49 6.44 -5.71
C CYS A 105 -5.03 7.86 -5.91
N ASN A 106 -5.68 8.12 -7.03
CA ASN A 106 -6.26 9.44 -7.32
C ASN A 106 -7.34 9.81 -6.30
N GLU A 107 -8.16 8.85 -5.89
CA GLU A 107 -9.17 9.09 -4.86
C GLU A 107 -8.50 9.39 -3.51
N MET A 108 -7.49 8.64 -3.15
CA MET A 108 -6.81 8.78 -1.86
C MET A 108 -5.91 10.01 -1.77
N ARG A 109 -5.47 10.58 -2.90
CA ARG A 109 -4.71 11.83 -2.90
C ARG A 109 -5.46 12.98 -2.22
N LYS A 110 -6.77 12.91 -2.16
CA LYS A 110 -7.59 13.94 -1.51
C LYS A 110 -7.41 14.00 0.01
N TYR A 111 -6.94 12.91 0.60
CA TYR A 111 -6.93 12.73 2.07
C TYR A 111 -5.53 12.51 2.65
N TYR A 112 -4.56 12.12 1.82
CA TYR A 112 -3.23 11.78 2.29
C TYR A 112 -2.17 12.60 1.56
N GLU A 113 -1.18 13.07 2.32
CA GLU A 113 -0.04 13.78 1.75
C GLU A 113 0.95 12.83 1.06
N TYR A 114 1.07 11.61 1.59
CA TYR A 114 1.93 10.57 1.03
C TYR A 114 1.16 9.27 0.89
N ILE A 115 1.30 8.66 -0.26
CA ILE A 115 0.77 7.32 -0.52
C ILE A 115 1.96 6.43 -0.88
N ILE A 116 2.23 5.45 -0.01
CA ILE A 116 3.32 4.49 -0.21
C ILE A 116 2.71 3.24 -0.80
N VAL A 117 3.19 2.84 -1.97
CA VAL A 117 2.70 1.62 -2.64
C VAL A 117 3.76 0.55 -2.53
N ASP A 118 3.46 -0.51 -1.78
CA ASP A 118 4.31 -1.68 -1.64
C ASP A 118 4.02 -2.64 -2.79
N THR A 119 4.83 -2.58 -3.84
CA THR A 119 4.63 -3.38 -5.03
C THR A 119 5.16 -4.80 -4.84
N SER A 120 4.58 -5.75 -5.56
CA SER A 120 5.11 -7.11 -5.58
C SER A 120 6.46 -7.15 -6.29
N ALA A 121 7.31 -8.11 -5.89
CA ALA A 121 8.54 -8.37 -6.61
C ALA A 121 8.21 -8.91 -8.00
N GLY A 122 9.00 -8.49 -9.01
CA GLY A 122 8.85 -9.00 -10.35
C GLY A 122 8.50 -7.93 -11.37
N THR A 123 8.22 -8.39 -12.58
CA THR A 123 8.09 -7.55 -13.77
C THR A 123 6.70 -7.65 -14.42
N ASN A 124 5.63 -7.71 -13.62
CA ASN A 124 4.29 -7.67 -14.20
C ASN A 124 3.91 -6.23 -14.60
N GLU A 125 2.96 -6.11 -15.51
CA GLU A 125 2.52 -4.82 -16.03
C GLU A 125 2.01 -3.87 -14.95
N SER A 126 1.32 -4.40 -13.96
CA SER A 126 0.76 -3.59 -12.86
C SER A 126 1.85 -2.86 -12.09
N VAL A 127 3.01 -3.50 -11.88
CA VAL A 127 4.14 -2.87 -11.21
C VAL A 127 4.70 -1.71 -12.02
N PHE A 128 4.89 -1.92 -13.33
CA PHE A 128 5.39 -0.85 -14.21
C PHE A 128 4.46 0.35 -14.24
N ASP A 129 3.17 0.13 -14.31
CA ASP A 129 2.20 1.22 -14.37
C ASP A 129 2.17 2.02 -13.07
N VAL A 130 2.26 1.36 -11.92
CA VAL A 130 2.37 2.06 -10.64
C VAL A 130 3.65 2.88 -10.58
N VAL A 131 4.76 2.30 -11.03
CA VAL A 131 6.06 2.97 -11.08
C VAL A 131 6.01 4.22 -11.96
N GLU A 132 5.40 4.13 -13.14
CA GLU A 132 5.27 5.28 -14.04
C GLU A 132 4.48 6.44 -13.43
N GLN A 133 3.47 6.14 -12.62
CA GLN A 133 2.62 7.16 -12.01
C GLN A 133 3.18 7.72 -10.71
N SER A 134 4.27 7.15 -10.21
CA SER A 134 4.83 7.52 -8.92
C SER A 134 5.68 8.78 -9.01
N ASP A 135 5.63 9.60 -7.97
CA ASP A 135 6.48 10.77 -7.83
C ASP A 135 7.91 10.40 -7.40
N LEU A 136 8.04 9.29 -6.70
CA LEU A 136 9.32 8.78 -6.21
C LEU A 136 9.30 7.26 -6.24
N ILE A 137 10.42 6.66 -6.64
CA ILE A 137 10.57 5.22 -6.68
C ILE A 137 11.76 4.85 -5.79
N LEU A 138 11.52 3.97 -4.81
CA LEU A 138 12.55 3.40 -3.97
C LEU A 138 12.78 1.96 -4.37
N ILE A 139 14.01 1.61 -4.68
CA ILE A 139 14.38 0.27 -5.11
C ILE A 139 15.20 -0.39 -4.01
N ASN A 140 14.70 -1.48 -3.46
CA ASN A 140 15.41 -2.30 -2.48
C ASN A 140 16.23 -3.35 -3.21
N LEU A 141 17.53 -3.23 -3.13
CA LEU A 141 18.47 -4.12 -3.82
C LEU A 141 18.89 -5.30 -2.96
#